data_b45097909418478f56cdf640aaf244b5
#
_entry.id   b45097909418478f56cdf640aaf244b5
#
_cell.length_a   1.000
_cell.length_b   1.000
_cell.length_c   1.000
_cell.angle_alpha   90.00
_cell.angle_beta   90.00
_cell.angle_gamma   90.00
#
_symmetry.space_group_name_H-M   'P 1'
#
loop_
_entity.id
_entity.type
_entity.pdbx_description
1 polymer ?
#
loop_
_entity_poly.entity_id
_entity_poly.type
_entity_poly.pdbx_seq_one_letter_code
_entity_poly.pdbx_strand_id
1 'polypeptide(L)'
;PRAIQEGGAGAYYQAGAVDGSRPGAFYINLTDTFDRPKFGLPTVTFHESVPGHHFQVMLALESPDVPPIRRRAGYSAYTEGWALYAETLADEIGIYAGNPLGRIGYLQSLLFRATRLVVDSGIHHKRWSKDDAIDWMVGATGFAKGRTTREIVRYCAAPGQALSYKVGHTRWVELRNRVKAKQGAAFDIRQFHEILRLGAMPLVLLEREVMRRA
;
A
#
# COMPACT_ATOMS: atom_id res chain seq x y z
N PRO A 1 15.32 16.97 -3.04
CA PRO A 1 15.58 18.23 -2.35
C PRO A 1 15.40 18.03 -0.83
N ARG A 2 16.24 18.68 0.00
CA ARG A 2 16.21 18.56 1.47
C ARG A 2 14.84 18.85 2.08
N ALA A 3 14.15 19.88 1.61
CA ALA A 3 12.83 20.23 2.10
C ALA A 3 11.78 19.09 1.94
N ILE A 4 11.88 18.28 0.88
CA ILE A 4 11.03 17.11 0.69
C ILE A 4 11.45 15.98 1.64
N GLN A 5 12.75 15.84 1.93
CA GLN A 5 13.26 14.83 2.84
C GLN A 5 12.87 15.10 4.30
N GLU A 6 12.90 16.36 4.74
CA GLU A 6 12.61 16.73 6.12
C GLU A 6 11.14 16.60 6.51
N GLY A 7 10.22 16.82 5.56
CA GLY A 7 8.77 16.74 5.79
C GLY A 7 8.05 15.58 5.11
N GLY A 8 8.74 14.75 4.34
CA GLY A 8 8.13 13.78 3.46
C GLY A 8 7.92 12.40 4.05
N ALA A 9 7.16 11.58 3.31
CA ALA A 9 6.99 10.16 3.58
C ALA A 9 8.35 9.42 3.56
N GLY A 10 8.41 8.27 4.21
CA GLY A 10 9.61 7.44 4.25
C GLY A 10 10.05 6.91 2.89
N ALA A 11 9.09 6.64 2.03
CA ALA A 11 9.26 6.22 0.64
C ALA A 11 7.96 6.56 -0.10
N TYR A 12 8.04 6.73 -1.41
CA TYR A 12 6.86 6.92 -2.26
C TYR A 12 7.17 6.64 -3.73
N TYR A 13 6.15 6.24 -4.45
CA TYR A 13 6.17 6.13 -5.90
C TYR A 13 5.64 7.41 -6.55
N GLN A 14 6.33 7.87 -7.58
CA GLN A 14 5.87 8.95 -8.46
C GLN A 14 5.55 8.36 -9.83
N ALA A 15 4.32 8.54 -10.29
CA ALA A 15 3.89 8.06 -11.59
C ALA A 15 4.69 8.68 -12.74
N GLY A 16 4.85 7.93 -13.81
CA GLY A 16 5.37 8.41 -15.07
C GLY A 16 4.49 9.48 -15.71
N ALA A 17 5.01 10.19 -16.69
CA ALA A 17 4.23 11.09 -17.52
C ALA A 17 3.33 10.27 -18.47
N VAL A 18 2.11 10.75 -18.72
CA VAL A 18 1.14 10.06 -19.59
C VAL A 18 1.61 9.99 -21.04
N ASP A 19 2.41 10.97 -21.45
CA ASP A 19 3.03 11.06 -22.79
C ASP A 19 4.33 10.27 -22.92
N GLY A 20 4.74 9.54 -21.87
CA GLY A 20 5.99 8.77 -21.85
C GLY A 20 7.27 9.59 -21.70
N SER A 21 7.20 10.92 -21.61
CA SER A 21 8.36 11.81 -21.52
C SER A 21 9.20 11.63 -20.23
N ARG A 22 8.60 11.08 -19.19
CA ARG A 22 9.27 10.81 -17.92
C ARG A 22 8.82 9.45 -17.35
N PRO A 23 9.77 8.55 -17.02
CA PRO A 23 9.42 7.27 -16.37
C PRO A 23 8.86 7.47 -14.96
N GLY A 24 8.12 6.48 -14.47
CA GLY A 24 7.80 6.36 -13.06
C GLY A 24 9.06 6.16 -12.21
N ALA A 25 9.05 6.66 -11.00
CA ALA A 25 10.20 6.57 -10.11
C ALA A 25 9.79 6.25 -8.67
N PHE A 26 10.55 5.35 -8.06
CA PHE A 26 10.47 5.06 -6.63
C PHE A 26 11.50 5.91 -5.88
N TYR A 27 11.06 6.67 -4.89
CA TYR A 27 11.90 7.51 -4.06
C TYR A 27 12.00 6.96 -2.64
N ILE A 28 13.23 6.91 -2.13
CA ILE A 28 13.51 6.57 -0.74
C ILE A 28 14.04 7.83 -0.05
N ASN A 29 13.41 8.19 1.06
CA ASN A 29 13.90 9.26 1.91
C ASN A 29 15.08 8.76 2.73
N LEU A 30 16.23 9.44 2.64
CA LEU A 30 17.47 9.07 3.33
C LEU A 30 17.70 9.83 4.64
N THR A 31 16.73 10.61 5.10
CA THR A 31 16.78 11.22 6.44
C THR A 31 16.58 10.12 7.49
N ASP A 32 17.34 10.17 8.57
CA ASP A 32 17.30 9.19 9.67
C ASP A 32 17.46 7.73 9.20
N THR A 33 18.47 7.46 8.40
CA THR A 33 18.77 6.10 7.92
C THR A 33 19.03 5.12 9.06
N PHE A 34 19.42 5.62 10.24
CA PHE A 34 19.62 4.82 11.45
C PHE A 34 18.31 4.12 11.91
N ASP A 35 17.17 4.79 11.77
CA ASP A 35 15.84 4.27 12.12
C ASP A 35 15.21 3.41 11.01
N ARG A 36 15.96 3.10 9.96
CA ARG A 36 15.46 2.36 8.79
C ARG A 36 16.27 1.10 8.54
N PRO A 37 15.93 0.00 9.20
CA PRO A 37 16.64 -1.25 9.03
C PRO A 37 16.52 -1.76 7.58
N LYS A 38 17.63 -2.21 7.02
CA LYS A 38 17.71 -2.70 5.64
C LYS A 38 16.77 -3.88 5.34
N PHE A 39 16.43 -4.67 6.35
CA PHE A 39 15.55 -5.83 6.16
C PHE A 39 14.12 -5.45 5.73
N GLY A 40 13.67 -4.23 5.98
CA GLY A 40 12.37 -3.74 5.49
C GLY A 40 12.40 -3.23 4.05
N LEU A 41 13.57 -3.01 3.44
CA LEU A 41 13.68 -2.44 2.10
C LEU A 41 13.04 -3.31 1.01
N PRO A 42 13.23 -4.65 0.97
CA PRO A 42 12.57 -5.48 -0.05
C PRO A 42 11.06 -5.28 -0.06
N THR A 43 10.44 -5.29 1.11
CA THR A 43 8.98 -5.12 1.24
C THR A 43 8.51 -3.76 0.70
N VAL A 44 9.20 -2.68 1.08
CA VAL A 44 8.89 -1.34 0.55
C VAL A 44 9.10 -1.28 -0.96
N THR A 45 10.12 -1.95 -1.47
CA THR A 45 10.36 -2.02 -2.91
C THR A 45 9.20 -2.70 -3.66
N PHE A 46 8.66 -3.80 -3.15
CA PHE A 46 7.48 -4.45 -3.74
C PHE A 46 6.23 -3.59 -3.62
N HIS A 47 6.09 -2.81 -2.55
CA HIS A 47 5.01 -1.85 -2.39
C HIS A 47 5.04 -0.74 -3.46
N GLU A 48 6.21 -0.11 -3.65
CA GLU A 48 6.36 1.07 -4.51
C GLU A 48 6.58 0.72 -5.99
N SER A 49 7.24 -0.41 -6.27
CA SER A 49 7.64 -0.80 -7.61
C SER A 49 6.71 -1.86 -8.23
N VAL A 50 7.28 -3.02 -8.59
CA VAL A 50 6.54 -4.17 -9.17
C VAL A 50 6.49 -5.28 -8.13
N PRO A 51 5.30 -5.83 -7.84
CA PRO A 51 4.00 -5.62 -8.47
C PRO A 51 3.11 -4.53 -7.85
N GLY A 52 3.67 -3.62 -7.03
CA GLY A 52 2.94 -2.61 -6.28
C GLY A 52 2.48 -1.40 -7.11
N HIS A 53 2.71 -0.20 -6.56
CA HIS A 53 2.20 1.05 -7.14
C HIS A 53 2.62 1.27 -8.59
N HIS A 54 3.90 1.08 -8.92
CA HIS A 54 4.37 1.26 -10.30
C HIS A 54 3.57 0.42 -11.30
N PHE A 55 3.46 -0.88 -11.02
CA PHE A 55 2.73 -1.80 -11.89
C PHE A 55 1.25 -1.40 -12.04
N GLN A 56 0.55 -1.16 -10.93
CA GLN A 56 -0.86 -0.80 -10.92
C GLN A 56 -1.14 0.51 -11.68
N VAL A 57 -0.31 1.53 -11.44
CA VAL A 57 -0.52 2.86 -12.04
C VAL A 57 -0.18 2.84 -13.53
N MET A 58 0.93 2.21 -13.91
CA MET A 58 1.33 2.16 -15.31
C MET A 58 0.35 1.36 -16.18
N LEU A 59 -0.19 0.24 -15.70
CA LEU A 59 -1.23 -0.50 -16.40
C LEU A 59 -2.46 0.37 -16.71
N ALA A 60 -2.87 1.22 -15.78
CA ALA A 60 -3.99 2.14 -15.99
C ALA A 60 -3.63 3.28 -16.96
N LEU A 61 -2.41 3.82 -16.84
CA LEU A 61 -1.94 4.91 -17.73
C LEU A 61 -1.78 4.45 -19.17
N GLU A 62 -1.28 3.24 -19.39
CA GLU A 62 -1.05 2.65 -20.69
C GLU A 62 -2.31 2.04 -21.32
N SER A 63 -3.40 1.88 -20.56
CA SER A 63 -4.64 1.31 -21.08
C SER A 63 -5.39 2.33 -21.95
N PRO A 64 -5.57 2.07 -23.27
CA PRO A 64 -6.25 3.00 -24.17
C PRO A 64 -7.72 3.19 -23.83
N ASP A 65 -8.36 2.17 -23.26
CA ASP A 65 -9.79 2.13 -22.95
C ASP A 65 -10.17 2.89 -21.68
N VAL A 66 -9.18 3.30 -20.86
CA VAL A 66 -9.43 4.09 -19.66
C VAL A 66 -9.53 5.57 -20.02
N PRO A 67 -10.68 6.23 -19.77
CA PRO A 67 -10.81 7.66 -20.02
C PRO A 67 -9.74 8.48 -19.29
N PRO A 68 -9.23 9.57 -19.87
CA PRO A 68 -8.12 10.37 -19.31
C PRO A 68 -8.36 10.81 -17.84
N ILE A 69 -9.60 11.19 -17.50
CA ILE A 69 -9.97 11.58 -16.14
C ILE A 69 -9.79 10.40 -15.16
N ARG A 70 -10.11 9.17 -15.55
CA ARG A 70 -9.98 7.99 -14.70
C ARG A 70 -8.53 7.51 -14.57
N ARG A 71 -7.68 7.75 -15.57
CA ARG A 71 -6.25 7.41 -15.48
C ARG A 71 -5.56 8.14 -14.33
N ARG A 72 -6.08 9.31 -13.95
CA ARG A 72 -5.54 10.16 -12.87
C ARG A 72 -6.38 10.12 -11.60
N ALA A 73 -7.52 9.44 -11.62
CA ALA A 73 -8.36 9.33 -10.43
C ALA A 73 -7.66 8.51 -9.35
N GLY A 74 -7.57 9.07 -8.15
CA GLY A 74 -6.99 8.41 -6.98
C GLY A 74 -8.09 7.93 -6.03
N TYR A 75 -8.08 6.64 -5.71
CA TYR A 75 -8.89 6.04 -4.65
C TYR A 75 -7.94 5.36 -3.67
N SER A 76 -7.62 6.03 -2.57
CA SER A 76 -6.56 5.60 -1.64
C SER A 76 -6.71 4.15 -1.20
N ALA A 77 -7.93 3.71 -0.86
CA ALA A 77 -8.16 2.32 -0.45
C ALA A 77 -7.95 1.29 -1.60
N TYR A 78 -8.12 1.70 -2.85
CA TYR A 78 -7.77 0.86 -4.00
C TYR A 78 -6.25 0.78 -4.18
N THR A 79 -5.58 1.92 -4.25
CA THR A 79 -4.16 2.00 -4.59
C THR A 79 -3.26 1.49 -3.46
N GLU A 80 -3.49 1.94 -2.24
CA GLU A 80 -2.73 1.47 -1.07
C GLU A 80 -3.06 0.02 -0.70
N GLY A 81 -4.33 -0.34 -0.89
CA GLY A 81 -4.75 -1.72 -0.71
C GLY A 81 -4.08 -2.68 -1.69
N TRP A 82 -3.97 -2.28 -2.97
CA TRP A 82 -3.23 -3.04 -3.97
C TRP A 82 -1.75 -3.16 -3.62
N ALA A 83 -1.07 -2.05 -3.26
CA ALA A 83 0.35 -2.08 -2.94
C ALA A 83 0.66 -2.95 -1.70
N LEU A 84 -0.21 -2.93 -0.69
CA LEU A 84 -0.07 -3.82 0.46
C LEU A 84 -0.38 -5.29 0.09
N TYR A 85 -1.31 -5.54 -0.82
CA TYR A 85 -1.57 -6.86 -1.39
C TYR A 85 -0.37 -7.37 -2.21
N ALA A 86 0.34 -6.49 -2.91
CA ALA A 86 1.57 -6.81 -3.63
C ALA A 86 2.69 -7.30 -2.69
N GLU A 87 2.79 -6.74 -1.47
CA GLU A 87 3.69 -7.26 -0.44
C GLU A 87 3.32 -8.71 -0.05
N THR A 88 2.03 -9.02 0.04
CA THR A 88 1.54 -10.38 0.31
C THR A 88 1.87 -11.33 -0.84
N LEU A 89 1.70 -10.89 -2.08
CA LEU A 89 2.10 -11.69 -3.25
C LEU A 89 3.59 -12.02 -3.24
N ALA A 90 4.44 -11.07 -2.85
CA ALA A 90 5.88 -11.29 -2.75
C ALA A 90 6.23 -12.40 -1.74
N ASP A 91 5.56 -12.45 -0.58
CA ASP A 91 5.73 -13.55 0.40
C ASP A 91 5.21 -14.89 -0.17
N GLU A 92 4.02 -14.88 -0.79
CA GLU A 92 3.38 -16.09 -1.35
C GLU A 92 4.20 -16.74 -2.48
N ILE A 93 4.88 -15.95 -3.31
CA ILE A 93 5.76 -16.48 -4.37
C ILE A 93 7.17 -16.82 -3.89
N GLY A 94 7.43 -16.72 -2.58
CA GLY A 94 8.67 -17.18 -1.95
C GLY A 94 9.85 -16.21 -2.06
N ILE A 95 9.63 -14.92 -2.31
CA ILE A 95 10.73 -13.94 -2.42
C ILE A 95 11.61 -13.91 -1.17
N TYR A 96 11.04 -14.20 -0.02
CA TYR A 96 11.79 -14.23 1.24
C TYR A 96 12.38 -15.60 1.58
N ALA A 97 12.32 -16.58 0.66
CA ALA A 97 12.98 -17.87 0.86
C ALA A 97 14.49 -17.66 1.08
N GLY A 98 15.03 -18.19 2.18
CA GLY A 98 16.42 -17.95 2.57
C GLY A 98 16.73 -16.58 3.17
N ASN A 99 15.75 -15.68 3.28
CA ASN A 99 15.90 -14.34 3.89
C ASN A 99 14.88 -14.11 5.03
N PRO A 100 15.07 -14.74 6.20
CA PRO A 100 14.13 -14.61 7.32
C PRO A 100 14.00 -13.19 7.85
N LEU A 101 15.08 -12.39 7.81
CA LEU A 101 15.02 -10.98 8.19
C LEU A 101 14.14 -10.16 7.23
N GLY A 102 14.23 -10.41 5.93
CA GLY A 102 13.33 -9.79 4.94
C GLY A 102 11.86 -10.13 5.21
N ARG A 103 11.58 -11.37 5.59
CA ARG A 103 10.22 -11.79 5.96
C ARG A 103 9.72 -11.13 7.26
N ILE A 104 10.60 -10.90 8.23
CA ILE A 104 10.28 -10.09 9.42
C ILE A 104 9.88 -8.67 8.97
N GLY A 105 10.61 -8.07 8.03
CA GLY A 105 10.27 -6.77 7.46
C GLY A 105 8.87 -6.73 6.83
N TYR A 106 8.49 -7.78 6.11
CA TYR A 106 7.15 -7.94 5.56
C TYR A 106 6.08 -8.04 6.66
N LEU A 107 6.27 -8.90 7.65
CA LEU A 107 5.32 -9.06 8.76
C LEU A 107 5.18 -7.76 9.57
N GLN A 108 6.29 -7.04 9.78
CA GLN A 108 6.29 -5.74 10.44
C GLN A 108 5.54 -4.69 9.59
N SER A 109 5.63 -4.75 8.27
CA SER A 109 4.87 -3.90 7.35
C SER A 109 3.36 -4.13 7.49
N LEU A 110 2.92 -5.40 7.53
CA LEU A 110 1.51 -5.75 7.74
C LEU A 110 1.00 -5.29 9.12
N LEU A 111 1.78 -5.56 10.17
CA LEU A 111 1.45 -5.11 11.53
C LEU A 111 1.31 -3.60 11.60
N PHE A 112 2.25 -2.87 11.02
CA PHE A 112 2.21 -1.41 10.96
C PHE A 112 0.93 -0.88 10.29
N ARG A 113 0.48 -1.49 9.17
CA ARG A 113 -0.76 -1.09 8.51
C ARG A 113 -2.00 -1.49 9.32
N ALA A 114 -1.94 -2.58 10.05
CA ALA A 114 -3.01 -2.96 10.97
C ALA A 114 -3.13 -1.98 12.17
N THR A 115 -2.01 -1.57 12.75
CA THR A 115 -2.03 -0.59 13.86
C THR A 115 -2.56 0.77 13.45
N ARG A 116 -2.42 1.15 12.16
CA ARG A 116 -3.04 2.37 11.62
C ARG A 116 -4.56 2.39 11.77
N LEU A 117 -5.23 1.24 11.63
CA LEU A 117 -6.68 1.15 11.84
C LEU A 117 -7.07 1.58 13.26
N VAL A 118 -6.26 1.19 14.24
CA VAL A 118 -6.51 1.50 15.65
C VAL A 118 -6.23 2.96 15.96
N VAL A 119 -5.03 3.44 15.59
CA VAL A 119 -4.61 4.79 16.00
C VAL A 119 -5.35 5.90 15.26
N ASP A 120 -5.64 5.75 13.97
CA ASP A 120 -6.42 6.74 13.22
C ASP A 120 -7.84 6.86 13.81
N SER A 121 -8.51 5.72 14.02
CA SER A 121 -9.82 5.69 14.68
C SER A 121 -9.74 6.17 16.15
N GLY A 122 -8.63 5.86 16.84
CA GLY A 122 -8.36 6.35 18.18
C GLY A 122 -8.33 7.87 18.25
N ILE A 123 -7.56 8.49 17.39
CA ILE A 123 -7.41 9.96 17.32
C ILE A 123 -8.74 10.61 16.92
N HIS A 124 -9.30 10.22 15.76
CA HIS A 124 -10.39 10.97 15.15
C HIS A 124 -11.79 10.64 15.69
N HIS A 125 -12.00 9.41 16.17
CA HIS A 125 -13.29 8.99 16.70
C HIS A 125 -13.29 8.94 18.23
N LYS A 126 -12.25 8.37 18.84
CA LYS A 126 -12.17 8.19 20.30
C LYS A 126 -11.43 9.32 21.01
N ARG A 127 -10.97 10.32 20.28
CA ARG A 127 -10.30 11.52 20.80
C ARG A 127 -9.04 11.22 21.64
N TRP A 128 -8.28 10.22 21.22
CA TRP A 128 -6.98 9.96 21.83
C TRP A 128 -6.08 11.18 21.65
N SER A 129 -5.28 11.46 22.67
CA SER A 129 -4.22 12.44 22.52
C SER A 129 -3.16 11.95 21.52
N LYS A 130 -2.40 12.89 20.99
CA LYS A 130 -1.26 12.55 20.12
C LYS A 130 -0.28 11.62 20.85
N ASP A 131 -0.01 11.88 22.13
CA ASP A 131 0.96 11.13 22.91
C ASP A 131 0.45 9.71 23.23
N ASP A 132 -0.82 9.55 23.59
CA ASP A 132 -1.43 8.22 23.75
C ASP A 132 -1.33 7.38 22.47
N ALA A 133 -1.60 8.00 21.32
CA ALA A 133 -1.50 7.33 20.02
C ALA A 133 -0.06 6.91 19.70
N ILE A 134 0.92 7.77 20.00
CA ILE A 134 2.35 7.47 19.82
C ILE A 134 2.75 6.29 20.71
N ASP A 135 2.49 6.38 22.00
CA ASP A 135 2.93 5.37 22.96
C ASP A 135 2.26 4.01 22.70
N TRP A 136 0.98 4.00 22.35
CA TRP A 136 0.28 2.78 21.94
C TRP A 136 0.93 2.16 20.68
N MET A 137 1.21 2.96 19.66
CA MET A 137 1.75 2.46 18.41
C MET A 137 3.20 2.00 18.56
N VAL A 138 4.02 2.67 19.38
CA VAL A 138 5.37 2.22 19.74
C VAL A 138 5.31 0.84 20.40
N GLY A 139 4.45 0.69 21.41
CA GLY A 139 4.26 -0.58 22.11
C GLY A 139 3.81 -1.72 21.19
N ALA A 140 2.90 -1.44 20.26
CA ALA A 140 2.37 -2.43 19.33
C ALA A 140 3.34 -2.84 18.22
N THR A 141 4.22 -1.93 17.75
CA THR A 141 5.06 -2.17 16.57
C THR A 141 6.54 -2.36 16.89
N GLY A 142 7.00 -1.89 18.04
CA GLY A 142 8.42 -1.79 18.36
C GLY A 142 9.19 -0.75 17.53
N PHE A 143 8.49 0.15 16.83
CA PHE A 143 9.16 1.19 16.04
C PHE A 143 9.75 2.29 16.93
N ALA A 144 10.82 2.92 16.45
CA ALA A 144 11.41 4.07 17.10
C ALA A 144 10.38 5.19 17.30
N LYS A 145 10.39 5.84 18.49
CA LYS A 145 9.44 6.89 18.85
C LYS A 145 9.43 8.05 17.85
N GLY A 146 10.60 8.46 17.33
CA GLY A 146 10.71 9.53 16.35
C GLY A 146 9.98 9.23 15.05
N ARG A 147 10.14 8.01 14.50
CA ARG A 147 9.39 7.53 13.33
C ARG A 147 7.89 7.53 13.59
N THR A 148 7.46 6.97 14.71
CA THR A 148 6.05 6.88 15.09
C THR A 148 5.41 8.25 15.26
N THR A 149 6.14 9.20 15.89
CA THR A 149 5.68 10.59 16.03
C THR A 149 5.38 11.24 14.69
N ARG A 150 6.28 11.09 13.69
CA ARG A 150 6.03 11.63 12.33
C ARG A 150 4.80 11.03 11.69
N GLU A 151 4.57 9.73 11.86
CA GLU A 151 3.38 9.05 11.35
C GLU A 151 2.10 9.57 12.02
N ILE A 152 2.07 9.69 13.33
CA ILE A 152 0.89 10.17 14.06
C ILE A 152 0.56 11.62 13.69
N VAL A 153 1.57 12.50 13.56
CA VAL A 153 1.36 13.87 13.08
C VAL A 153 0.74 13.87 11.67
N ARG A 154 1.20 12.99 10.79
CA ARG A 154 0.63 12.84 9.43
C ARG A 154 -0.84 12.39 9.49
N TYR A 155 -1.21 11.48 10.40
CA TYR A 155 -2.61 11.05 10.54
C TYR A 155 -3.51 12.17 11.04
N CYS A 156 -3.03 13.00 11.96
CA CYS A 156 -3.77 14.19 12.39
C CYS A 156 -4.09 15.14 11.23
N ALA A 157 -3.17 15.26 10.25
CA ALA A 157 -3.34 16.12 9.09
C ALA A 157 -4.21 15.49 7.96
N ALA A 158 -4.37 14.17 7.95
CA ALA A 158 -5.07 13.44 6.90
C ALA A 158 -5.97 12.34 7.48
N PRO A 159 -7.09 12.69 8.13
CA PRO A 159 -8.00 11.74 8.75
C PRO A 159 -8.48 10.67 7.78
N GLY A 160 -8.40 9.40 8.20
CA GLY A 160 -8.88 8.26 7.42
C GLY A 160 -7.92 7.75 6.33
N GLN A 161 -6.91 8.53 5.92
CA GLN A 161 -5.97 8.08 4.89
C GLN A 161 -5.19 6.83 5.35
N ALA A 162 -4.80 6.79 6.61
CA ALA A 162 -4.06 5.67 7.18
C ALA A 162 -4.87 4.36 7.22
N LEU A 163 -6.20 4.43 7.28
CA LEU A 163 -7.10 3.26 7.25
C LEU A 163 -7.08 2.56 5.87
N SER A 164 -6.89 3.33 4.81
CA SER A 164 -7.06 2.88 3.42
C SER A 164 -6.17 1.68 3.06
N TYR A 165 -4.98 1.60 3.64
CA TYR A 165 -4.02 0.52 3.40
C TYR A 165 -4.59 -0.85 3.78
N LYS A 166 -4.93 -1.05 5.05
CA LYS A 166 -5.37 -2.36 5.53
C LYS A 166 -6.80 -2.67 5.12
N VAL A 167 -7.69 -1.68 5.07
CA VAL A 167 -9.05 -1.86 4.54
C VAL A 167 -8.99 -2.33 3.09
N GLY A 168 -8.22 -1.65 2.25
CA GLY A 168 -8.05 -2.02 0.85
C GLY A 168 -7.41 -3.38 0.68
N HIS A 169 -6.31 -3.67 1.38
CA HIS A 169 -5.64 -4.97 1.38
C HIS A 169 -6.61 -6.12 1.70
N THR A 170 -7.39 -5.96 2.78
CA THR A 170 -8.36 -6.99 3.20
C THR A 170 -9.36 -7.24 2.08
N ARG A 171 -9.85 -6.19 1.42
CA ARG A 171 -10.78 -6.32 0.29
C ARG A 171 -10.13 -7.01 -0.92
N TRP A 172 -8.90 -6.68 -1.28
CA TRP A 172 -8.19 -7.34 -2.38
C TRP A 172 -8.00 -8.84 -2.13
N VAL A 173 -7.55 -9.22 -0.93
CA VAL A 173 -7.39 -10.62 -0.54
C VAL A 173 -8.73 -11.36 -0.53
N GLU A 174 -9.77 -10.76 0.03
CA GLU A 174 -11.11 -11.32 0.08
C GLU A 174 -11.68 -11.59 -1.32
N LEU A 175 -11.58 -10.60 -2.22
CA LEU A 175 -12.07 -10.74 -3.59
C LEU A 175 -11.31 -11.83 -4.34
N ARG A 176 -9.98 -11.88 -4.24
CA ARG A 176 -9.19 -12.97 -4.81
C ARG A 176 -9.66 -14.34 -4.31
N ASN A 177 -9.84 -14.48 -3.02
CA ASN A 177 -10.28 -15.75 -2.43
C ASN A 177 -11.68 -16.16 -2.87
N ARG A 178 -12.60 -15.21 -3.01
CA ARG A 178 -13.96 -15.44 -3.53
C ARG A 178 -13.93 -15.90 -5.00
N VAL A 179 -13.12 -15.25 -5.85
CA VAL A 179 -12.95 -15.67 -7.24
C VAL A 179 -12.33 -17.06 -7.31
N LYS A 180 -11.28 -17.31 -6.53
CA LYS A 180 -10.63 -18.62 -6.46
C LYS A 180 -11.60 -19.72 -6.02
N ALA A 181 -12.44 -19.44 -5.03
CA ALA A 181 -13.45 -20.39 -4.58
C ALA A 181 -14.51 -20.67 -5.66
N LYS A 182 -14.90 -19.65 -6.44
CA LYS A 182 -15.89 -19.80 -7.53
C LYS A 182 -15.33 -20.56 -8.74
N GLN A 183 -14.09 -20.31 -9.12
CA GLN A 183 -13.47 -20.88 -10.31
C GLN A 183 -12.75 -22.22 -10.05
N GLY A 184 -12.43 -22.54 -8.78
CA GLY A 184 -11.76 -23.78 -8.41
C GLY A 184 -10.43 -23.97 -9.15
N ALA A 185 -10.26 -25.09 -9.82
CA ALA A 185 -9.05 -25.40 -10.57
C ALA A 185 -8.79 -24.51 -11.80
N ALA A 186 -9.81 -23.80 -12.28
CA ALA A 186 -9.67 -22.86 -13.41
C ALA A 186 -9.14 -21.47 -12.98
N PHE A 187 -8.95 -21.24 -11.69
CA PHE A 187 -8.47 -19.94 -11.20
C PHE A 187 -7.07 -19.61 -11.73
N ASP A 188 -6.95 -18.50 -12.45
CA ASP A 188 -5.66 -17.91 -12.84
C ASP A 188 -5.52 -16.52 -12.21
N ILE A 189 -4.51 -16.36 -11.35
CA ILE A 189 -4.23 -15.10 -10.66
C ILE A 189 -3.90 -13.96 -11.64
N ARG A 190 -3.35 -14.26 -12.81
CA ARG A 190 -3.04 -13.24 -13.82
C ARG A 190 -4.33 -12.66 -14.40
N GLN A 191 -5.32 -13.52 -14.67
CA GLN A 191 -6.65 -13.08 -15.11
C GLN A 191 -7.36 -12.24 -14.04
N PHE A 192 -7.23 -12.63 -12.76
CA PHE A 192 -7.74 -11.82 -11.67
C PHE A 192 -7.09 -10.42 -11.65
N HIS A 193 -5.78 -10.32 -11.92
CA HIS A 193 -5.07 -9.04 -11.92
C HIS A 193 -5.34 -8.16 -13.16
N GLU A 194 -5.92 -8.68 -14.25
CA GLU A 194 -6.32 -7.88 -15.41
C GLU A 194 -7.34 -6.78 -15.08
N ILE A 195 -7.99 -6.85 -13.91
CA ILE A 195 -8.86 -5.80 -13.39
C ILE A 195 -8.15 -4.44 -13.26
N LEU A 196 -6.82 -4.45 -13.05
CA LEU A 196 -6.01 -3.23 -12.92
C LEU A 196 -6.05 -2.36 -14.19
N ARG A 197 -6.24 -2.97 -15.37
CA ARG A 197 -6.35 -2.24 -16.65
C ARG A 197 -7.58 -1.33 -16.72
N LEU A 198 -8.54 -1.50 -15.83
CA LEU A 198 -9.70 -0.60 -15.75
C LEU A 198 -9.40 0.71 -15.00
N GLY A 199 -8.20 0.83 -14.43
CA GLY A 199 -7.83 1.96 -13.59
C GLY A 199 -8.44 1.89 -12.19
N ALA A 200 -8.00 2.81 -11.31
CA ALA A 200 -8.46 2.85 -9.94
C ALA A 200 -9.96 3.18 -9.84
N MET A 201 -10.62 2.58 -8.84
CA MET A 201 -12.05 2.74 -8.59
C MET A 201 -12.39 2.57 -7.10
N PRO A 202 -13.57 3.04 -6.64
CA PRO A 202 -14.07 2.73 -5.31
C PRO A 202 -14.15 1.22 -5.07
N LEU A 203 -13.88 0.75 -3.84
CA LEU A 203 -13.87 -0.68 -3.50
C LEU A 203 -15.20 -1.39 -3.80
N VAL A 204 -16.33 -0.69 -3.69
CA VAL A 204 -17.65 -1.26 -4.04
C VAL A 204 -17.75 -1.55 -5.54
N LEU A 205 -17.19 -0.67 -6.38
CA LEU A 205 -17.15 -0.91 -7.83
C LEU A 205 -16.12 -1.97 -8.19
N LEU A 206 -14.99 -2.03 -7.51
CA LEU A 206 -14.00 -3.10 -7.65
C LEU A 206 -14.66 -4.47 -7.41
N GLU A 207 -15.40 -4.61 -6.31
CA GLU A 207 -16.10 -5.85 -6.00
C GLU A 207 -17.09 -6.24 -7.11
N ARG A 208 -17.91 -5.28 -7.56
CA ARG A 208 -18.89 -5.52 -8.64
C ARG A 208 -18.20 -6.00 -9.91
N GLU A 209 -17.13 -5.32 -10.33
CA GLU A 209 -16.42 -5.66 -11.57
C GLU A 209 -15.67 -6.99 -11.47
N VAL A 210 -15.03 -7.26 -10.34
CA VAL A 210 -14.36 -8.55 -10.09
C VAL A 210 -15.36 -9.70 -10.15
N MET A 211 -16.50 -9.58 -9.44
CA MET A 211 -17.49 -10.65 -9.38
C MET A 211 -18.27 -10.84 -10.70
N ARG A 212 -18.38 -9.79 -11.53
CA ARG A 212 -18.96 -9.88 -12.88
C ARG A 212 -18.07 -10.69 -13.84
N ARG A 213 -16.74 -10.64 -13.64
CA ARG A 213 -15.75 -11.33 -14.49
C ARG A 213 -15.42 -12.75 -14.01
N ALA A 214 -15.73 -13.06 -12.75
CA ALA A 214 -15.54 -14.37 -12.15
C ALA A 214 -16.66 -15.36 -12.58
#